data_62ce146fc90842c70fa952c7dc37f39b
#
_entry.id   62ce146fc90842c70fa952c7dc37f39b
#
_cell.length_a   1.000
_cell.length_b   1.000
_cell.length_c   1.000
_cell.angle_alpha   90.00
_cell.angle_beta   90.00
_cell.angle_gamma   90.00
#
_symmetry.space_group_name_H-M   'P 1'
#
loop_
_entity.id
_entity.type
_entity.pdbx_description
1 polymer ?
#
loop_
_entity_poly.entity_id
_entity_poly.type
_entity_poly.pdbx_seq_one_letter_code
_entity_poly.pdbx_strand_id
1 'polypeptide(L)'
;MRTKNTFGVQFIIRTNKARRGEVPIYARISVDSKRIEISLKYWIKPDNWNQEKGLARGKNEEIRALNTFLEQARSRLTECYQELLLKKKQVTAEAVKNLFCGNEEKDHSLLSLFDYHNTEMKTTLEYGTLKNYFTTLRYIEEYLKVKLKTSDIYLSQLNYKFITDFEIFMKA
;
A
#
# COMPACT_ATOMS: atom_id res chain seq x y z
N MET A 1 20.18 0.06 14.77
CA MET A 1 20.19 -1.02 13.75
C MET A 1 19.48 -0.52 12.50
N ARG A 2 20.17 -0.41 11.37
CA ARG A 2 19.53 -0.14 10.07
C ARG A 2 18.84 -1.44 9.62
N THR A 3 17.53 -1.49 9.70
CA THR A 3 16.74 -2.53 9.02
C THR A 3 16.91 -2.33 7.51
N LYS A 4 17.71 -3.20 6.88
CA LYS A 4 17.77 -3.26 5.43
C LYS A 4 16.48 -3.92 4.96
N ASN A 5 15.51 -3.11 4.53
CA ASN A 5 14.34 -3.64 3.84
C ASN A 5 14.83 -4.32 2.55
N THR A 6 14.58 -5.62 2.44
CA THR A 6 14.89 -6.36 1.23
C THR A 6 13.73 -6.22 0.24
N PHE A 7 14.01 -5.72 -0.96
CA PHE A 7 13.02 -5.58 -2.03
C PHE A 7 13.44 -6.41 -3.25
N GLY A 8 12.48 -7.07 -3.88
CA GLY A 8 12.71 -7.82 -5.11
C GLY A 8 11.45 -7.94 -5.95
N VAL A 9 11.62 -7.90 -7.27
CA VAL A 9 10.58 -8.14 -8.27
C VAL A 9 10.99 -9.30 -9.17
N GLN A 10 10.15 -10.31 -9.28
CA GLN A 10 10.34 -11.46 -10.13
C GLN A 10 9.09 -11.68 -10.99
N PHE A 11 9.26 -11.93 -12.29
CA PHE A 11 8.16 -12.35 -13.13
C PHE A 11 8.08 -13.87 -13.17
N ILE A 12 6.86 -14.37 -13.06
CA ILE A 12 6.56 -15.80 -13.01
C ILE A 12 5.32 -16.11 -13.84
N ILE A 13 5.21 -17.35 -14.30
CA ILE A 13 3.99 -17.88 -14.92
C ILE A 13 3.21 -18.78 -13.95
N ARG A 14 1.91 -18.85 -14.10
CA ARG A 14 1.03 -19.70 -13.30
C ARG A 14 0.42 -20.81 -14.16
N THR A 15 1.08 -21.96 -14.23
CA THR A 15 0.66 -23.12 -15.04
C THR A 15 -0.67 -23.70 -14.60
N ASN A 16 -1.00 -23.63 -13.31
CA ASN A 16 -2.29 -24.05 -12.76
C ASN A 16 -3.49 -23.19 -13.19
N LYS A 17 -3.23 -22.05 -13.86
CA LYS A 17 -4.24 -21.15 -14.42
C LYS A 17 -4.24 -21.12 -15.95
N ALA A 18 -3.72 -22.17 -16.58
CA ALA A 18 -3.65 -22.27 -18.03
C ALA A 18 -5.04 -22.19 -18.69
N ARG A 19 -5.14 -21.48 -19.79
CA ARG A 19 -6.32 -21.37 -20.65
C ARG A 19 -5.87 -21.43 -22.13
N ARG A 20 -6.52 -22.25 -22.94
CA ARG A 20 -6.23 -22.39 -24.37
C ARG A 20 -4.75 -22.64 -24.71
N GLY A 21 -4.02 -23.35 -23.83
CA GLY A 21 -2.59 -23.62 -24.02
C GLY A 21 -1.63 -22.50 -23.61
N GLU A 22 -2.15 -21.41 -23.08
CA GLU A 22 -1.37 -20.27 -22.56
C GLU A 22 -1.52 -20.14 -21.05
N VAL A 23 -0.52 -19.53 -20.42
CA VAL A 23 -0.46 -19.30 -18.97
C VAL A 23 -0.29 -17.81 -18.67
N PRO A 24 -0.93 -17.30 -17.60
CA PRO A 24 -0.83 -15.89 -17.25
C PRO A 24 0.50 -15.57 -16.57
N ILE A 25 1.01 -14.38 -16.86
CA ILE A 25 2.22 -13.82 -16.26
C ILE A 25 1.84 -12.98 -15.02
N TYR A 26 2.60 -13.17 -13.93
CA TYR A 26 2.47 -12.43 -12.69
C TYR A 26 3.79 -11.74 -12.32
N ALA A 27 3.69 -10.55 -11.75
CA ALA A 27 4.79 -9.93 -11.03
C ALA A 27 4.71 -10.36 -9.56
N ARG A 28 5.75 -11.00 -9.04
CA ARG A 28 5.92 -11.33 -7.63
C ARG A 28 6.78 -10.26 -6.99
N ILE A 29 6.21 -9.56 -6.03
CA ILE A 29 6.87 -8.53 -5.24
C ILE A 29 7.23 -9.14 -3.89
N SER A 30 8.45 -8.95 -3.45
CA SER A 30 8.94 -9.39 -2.14
C SER A 30 9.47 -8.18 -1.37
N VAL A 31 8.97 -8.00 -0.13
CA VAL A 31 9.48 -7.01 0.84
C VAL A 31 9.60 -7.71 2.17
N ASP A 32 10.79 -7.70 2.77
CA ASP A 32 11.08 -8.31 4.08
C ASP A 32 10.50 -9.72 4.24
N SER A 33 10.79 -10.59 3.27
CA SER A 33 10.33 -11.99 3.18
C SER A 33 8.82 -12.18 2.95
N LYS A 34 7.99 -11.14 3.00
CA LYS A 34 6.58 -11.21 2.59
C LYS A 34 6.46 -11.06 1.08
N ARG A 35 5.64 -11.90 0.47
CA ARG A 35 5.47 -11.98 -0.99
C ARG A 35 4.03 -11.77 -1.39
N ILE A 36 3.82 -11.01 -2.46
CA ILE A 36 2.51 -10.81 -3.07
C ILE A 36 2.65 -10.91 -4.59
N GLU A 37 1.58 -11.28 -5.28
CA GLU A 37 1.57 -11.44 -6.72
C GLU A 37 0.51 -10.56 -7.36
N ILE A 38 0.87 -9.93 -8.47
CA ILE A 38 -0.01 -9.10 -9.29
C ILE A 38 -0.09 -9.72 -10.68
N SER A 39 -1.30 -9.95 -11.18
CA SER A 39 -1.50 -10.36 -12.56
C SER A 39 -1.19 -9.19 -13.50
N LEU A 40 -0.30 -9.43 -14.45
CA LEU A 40 0.02 -8.44 -15.48
C LEU A 40 -0.96 -8.48 -16.67
N LYS A 41 -1.94 -9.41 -16.63
CA LYS A 41 -2.96 -9.64 -17.67
C LYS A 41 -2.35 -10.01 -19.05
N TYR A 42 -1.11 -10.47 -19.09
CA TYR A 42 -0.46 -11.05 -20.26
C TYR A 42 -0.44 -12.57 -20.16
N TRP A 43 -0.51 -13.22 -21.31
CA TRP A 43 -0.54 -14.68 -21.44
C TRP A 43 0.58 -15.11 -22.37
N ILE A 44 1.18 -16.27 -22.12
CA ILE A 44 2.28 -16.80 -22.93
C ILE A 44 2.22 -18.33 -22.96
N LYS A 45 2.67 -18.94 -24.04
CA LYS A 45 2.88 -20.39 -24.09
C LYS A 45 4.01 -20.77 -23.12
N PRO A 46 3.85 -21.81 -22.27
CA PRO A 46 4.87 -22.21 -21.29
C PRO A 46 6.27 -22.39 -21.89
N ASP A 47 6.36 -22.97 -23.10
CA ASP A 47 7.62 -23.23 -23.79
C ASP A 47 8.38 -21.96 -24.17
N ASN A 48 7.67 -20.86 -24.35
CA ASN A 48 8.22 -19.56 -24.65
C ASN A 48 8.62 -18.76 -23.41
N TRP A 49 8.64 -19.39 -22.22
CA TRP A 49 9.03 -18.72 -20.99
C TRP A 49 10.39 -19.17 -20.47
N ASN A 50 11.22 -18.24 -20.07
CA ASN A 50 12.46 -18.50 -19.35
C ASN A 50 12.26 -18.26 -17.86
N GLN A 51 12.13 -19.34 -17.09
CA GLN A 51 11.86 -19.27 -15.65
C GLN A 51 13.00 -18.61 -14.86
N GLU A 52 14.23 -18.83 -15.26
CA GLU A 52 15.41 -18.27 -14.55
C GLU A 52 15.51 -16.75 -14.73
N LYS A 53 15.29 -16.29 -15.97
CA LYS A 53 15.35 -14.86 -16.31
C LYS A 53 14.05 -14.11 -15.98
N GLY A 54 12.92 -14.82 -15.87
CA GLY A 54 11.60 -14.21 -15.75
C GLY A 54 11.22 -13.42 -17.00
N LEU A 55 11.60 -13.91 -18.20
CA LEU A 55 11.38 -13.22 -19.49
C LEU A 55 10.89 -14.23 -20.54
N ALA A 56 10.22 -13.72 -21.56
CA ALA A 56 9.81 -14.52 -22.71
C ALA A 56 10.99 -14.86 -23.62
N ARG A 57 11.00 -16.10 -24.18
CA ARG A 57 11.98 -16.60 -25.13
C ARG A 57 11.49 -16.37 -26.55
N GLY A 58 12.34 -15.84 -27.40
CA GLY A 58 12.09 -15.64 -28.83
C GLY A 58 12.65 -14.31 -29.32
N LYS A 59 12.56 -14.10 -30.64
CA LYS A 59 13.11 -12.90 -31.29
C LYS A 59 12.07 -12.13 -32.10
N ASN A 60 10.80 -12.59 -32.11
CA ASN A 60 9.74 -11.90 -32.82
C ASN A 60 9.38 -10.59 -32.14
N GLU A 61 8.68 -9.72 -32.82
CA GLU A 61 8.32 -8.38 -32.33
C GLU A 61 7.43 -8.43 -31.12
N GLU A 62 6.47 -9.35 -31.06
CA GLU A 62 5.56 -9.54 -29.92
C GLU A 62 6.31 -9.90 -28.63
N ILE A 63 7.30 -10.79 -28.73
CA ILE A 63 8.13 -11.18 -27.57
C ILE A 63 9.02 -10.02 -27.12
N ARG A 64 9.55 -9.24 -28.06
CA ARG A 64 10.34 -8.05 -27.71
C ARG A 64 9.46 -7.03 -27.00
N ALA A 65 8.27 -6.74 -27.53
CA ALA A 65 7.31 -5.83 -26.90
C ALA A 65 6.91 -6.31 -25.50
N LEU A 66 6.63 -7.61 -25.32
CA LEU A 66 6.33 -8.19 -24.02
C LEU A 66 7.50 -8.02 -23.04
N ASN A 67 8.71 -8.33 -23.44
CA ASN A 67 9.88 -8.17 -22.57
C ASN A 67 10.14 -6.70 -22.22
N THR A 68 9.94 -5.77 -23.15
CA THR A 68 10.00 -4.33 -22.87
C THR A 68 8.96 -3.92 -21.83
N PHE A 69 7.72 -4.39 -21.97
CA PHE A 69 6.67 -4.15 -20.98
C PHE A 69 7.05 -4.71 -19.59
N LEU A 70 7.62 -5.92 -19.52
CA LEU A 70 8.05 -6.51 -18.26
C LEU A 70 9.12 -5.65 -17.57
N GLU A 71 10.10 -5.16 -18.33
CA GLU A 71 11.13 -4.27 -17.76
C GLU A 71 10.55 -2.92 -17.33
N GLN A 72 9.62 -2.34 -18.08
CA GLN A 72 8.90 -1.12 -17.66
C GLN A 72 8.09 -1.37 -16.38
N ALA A 73 7.41 -2.51 -16.26
CA ALA A 73 6.68 -2.88 -15.05
C ALA A 73 7.64 -3.06 -13.85
N ARG A 74 8.82 -3.63 -14.06
CA ARG A 74 9.88 -3.74 -13.04
C ARG A 74 10.34 -2.37 -12.57
N SER A 75 10.63 -1.46 -13.51
CA SER A 75 11.03 -0.09 -13.20
C SER A 75 9.97 0.62 -12.37
N ARG A 76 8.72 0.56 -12.82
CA ARG A 76 7.61 1.20 -12.10
C ARG A 76 7.38 0.64 -10.70
N LEU A 77 7.50 -0.68 -10.50
CA LEU A 77 7.42 -1.29 -9.17
C LEU A 77 8.58 -0.84 -8.26
N THR A 78 9.78 -0.67 -8.83
CA THR A 78 10.93 -0.15 -8.09
C THR A 78 10.74 1.31 -7.71
N GLU A 79 10.21 2.14 -8.61
CA GLU A 79 9.85 3.53 -8.32
C GLU A 79 8.82 3.62 -7.19
N CYS A 80 7.75 2.80 -7.23
CA CYS A 80 6.76 2.74 -6.16
C CYS A 80 7.38 2.40 -4.79
N TYR A 81 8.31 1.44 -4.76
CA TYR A 81 9.06 1.10 -3.56
C TYR A 81 9.89 2.28 -3.04
N GLN A 82 10.62 2.96 -3.93
CA GLN A 82 11.43 4.13 -3.58
C GLN A 82 10.57 5.30 -3.08
N GLU A 83 9.42 5.53 -3.72
CA GLU A 83 8.47 6.58 -3.32
C GLU A 83 7.96 6.34 -1.88
N LEU A 84 7.62 5.10 -1.53
CA LEU A 84 7.21 4.75 -0.17
C LEU A 84 8.33 4.99 0.84
N LEU A 85 9.57 4.67 0.50
CA LEU A 85 10.74 4.95 1.35
C LEU A 85 10.93 6.44 1.58
N LEU A 86 10.84 7.26 0.52
CA LEU A 86 11.00 8.71 0.59
C LEU A 86 9.90 9.37 1.43
N LYS A 87 8.66 8.89 1.30
CA LYS A 87 7.51 9.35 2.09
C LYS A 87 7.55 8.86 3.55
N LYS A 88 8.58 8.12 3.96
CA LYS A 88 8.71 7.50 5.30
C LYS A 88 7.49 6.66 5.72
N LYS A 89 6.76 6.12 4.73
CA LYS A 89 5.62 5.23 4.97
C LYS A 89 6.11 3.82 5.31
N GLN A 90 5.24 3.03 5.92
CA GLN A 90 5.52 1.61 6.13
C GLN A 90 5.61 0.91 4.78
N VAL A 91 6.81 0.44 4.42
CA VAL A 91 7.04 -0.24 3.14
C VAL A 91 6.69 -1.71 3.28
N THR A 92 5.60 -2.12 2.66
CA THR A 92 5.15 -3.52 2.59
C THR A 92 4.93 -3.92 1.12
N ALA A 93 4.94 -5.22 0.83
CA ALA A 93 4.63 -5.70 -0.53
C ALA A 93 3.22 -5.27 -0.99
N GLU A 94 2.26 -5.19 -0.05
CA GLU A 94 0.90 -4.70 -0.29
C GLU A 94 0.88 -3.21 -0.64
N ALA A 95 1.61 -2.37 0.10
CA ALA A 95 1.69 -0.94 -0.17
C ALA A 95 2.30 -0.67 -1.56
N VAL A 96 3.35 -1.42 -1.94
CA VAL A 96 3.95 -1.32 -3.29
C VAL A 96 2.94 -1.73 -4.37
N LYS A 97 2.19 -2.83 -4.16
CA LYS A 97 1.12 -3.25 -5.08
C LYS A 97 0.05 -2.18 -5.21
N ASN A 98 -0.44 -1.63 -4.11
CA ASN A 98 -1.52 -0.64 -4.10
C ASN A 98 -1.08 0.61 -4.88
N LEU A 99 0.13 1.10 -4.64
CA LEU A 99 0.68 2.24 -5.36
C LEU A 99 0.86 1.95 -6.86
N PHE A 100 1.36 0.75 -7.22
CA PHE A 100 1.51 0.31 -8.61
C PHE A 100 0.17 0.21 -9.34
N CYS A 101 -0.88 -0.28 -8.67
CA CYS A 101 -2.22 -0.43 -9.25
C CYS A 101 -3.01 0.89 -9.27
N GLY A 102 -2.45 2.01 -8.77
CA GLY A 102 -3.17 3.26 -8.61
C GLY A 102 -4.25 3.23 -7.51
N ASN A 103 -4.25 2.16 -6.72
CA ASN A 103 -5.04 2.06 -5.51
C ASN A 103 -4.24 2.75 -4.40
N GLU A 104 -4.11 4.07 -4.47
CA GLU A 104 -3.67 4.78 -3.28
C GLU A 104 -4.70 4.45 -2.19
N GLU A 105 -4.29 3.69 -1.19
CA GLU A 105 -4.97 3.77 0.09
C GLU A 105 -4.92 5.27 0.41
N LYS A 106 -6.07 5.91 0.37
CA LYS A 106 -6.19 7.21 1.02
C LYS A 106 -5.76 6.91 2.44
N ASP A 107 -4.53 7.28 2.77
CA ASP A 107 -4.04 7.16 4.14
C ASP A 107 -5.01 8.00 4.98
N HIS A 108 -6.02 7.34 5.50
CA HIS A 108 -7.00 7.99 6.33
C HIS A 108 -6.27 8.47 7.58
N SER A 109 -6.16 9.75 7.72
CA SER A 109 -5.64 10.35 8.93
C SER A 109 -6.70 10.39 10.01
N LEU A 110 -6.27 10.51 11.25
CA LEU A 110 -7.17 10.56 12.38
C LEU A 110 -8.12 11.77 12.29
N LEU A 111 -7.60 12.94 11.94
CA LEU A 111 -8.41 14.13 11.81
C LEU A 111 -9.39 14.06 10.63
N SER A 112 -8.96 13.47 9.50
CA SER A 112 -9.86 13.26 8.35
C SER A 112 -11.01 12.29 8.67
N LEU A 113 -10.77 11.29 9.54
CA LEU A 113 -11.84 10.40 10.01
C LEU A 113 -12.85 11.14 10.90
N PHE A 114 -12.39 12.01 11.81
CA PHE A 114 -13.26 12.82 12.62
C PHE A 114 -14.09 13.81 11.79
N ASP A 115 -13.47 14.46 10.81
CA ASP A 115 -14.16 15.38 9.91
C ASP A 115 -15.24 14.65 9.10
N TYR A 116 -14.90 13.50 8.52
CA TYR A 116 -15.86 12.64 7.84
C TYR A 116 -17.02 12.24 8.75
N HIS A 117 -16.71 11.71 9.96
CA HIS A 117 -17.73 11.29 10.92
C HIS A 117 -18.66 12.45 11.33
N ASN A 118 -18.08 13.58 11.71
CA ASN A 118 -18.85 14.73 12.18
C ASN A 118 -19.72 15.33 11.07
N THR A 119 -19.27 15.26 9.81
CA THR A 119 -20.03 15.72 8.65
C THR A 119 -21.19 14.78 8.35
N GLU A 120 -20.94 13.48 8.22
CA GLU A 120 -21.96 12.49 7.86
C GLU A 120 -22.99 12.28 8.97
N MET A 121 -22.59 12.36 10.24
CA MET A 121 -23.46 12.14 11.38
C MET A 121 -24.22 13.40 11.86
N LYS A 122 -24.00 14.53 11.22
CA LYS A 122 -24.64 15.81 11.58
C LYS A 122 -26.16 15.78 11.57
N THR A 123 -26.75 15.00 10.67
CA THR A 123 -28.21 14.87 10.52
C THR A 123 -28.79 13.70 11.33
N THR A 124 -27.93 12.79 11.83
CA THR A 124 -28.36 11.54 12.49
C THR A 124 -28.23 11.62 14.01
N LEU A 125 -27.19 12.33 14.50
CA LEU A 125 -26.92 12.43 15.93
C LEU A 125 -27.62 13.64 16.55
N GLU A 126 -28.10 13.43 17.79
CA GLU A 126 -28.58 14.51 18.63
C GLU A 126 -27.49 15.57 18.89
N TYR A 127 -27.88 16.81 18.95
CA TYR A 127 -26.97 17.96 19.12
C TYR A 127 -25.97 17.79 20.29
N GLY A 128 -26.42 17.29 21.45
CA GLY A 128 -25.56 17.05 22.61
C GLY A 128 -24.46 16.00 22.29
N THR A 129 -24.80 14.94 21.58
CA THR A 129 -23.86 13.90 21.18
C THR A 129 -22.85 14.45 20.18
N LEU A 130 -23.32 15.16 19.16
CA LEU A 130 -22.45 15.77 18.15
C LEU A 130 -21.47 16.77 18.78
N LYS A 131 -21.92 17.59 19.73
CA LYS A 131 -21.07 18.50 20.52
C LYS A 131 -19.93 17.77 21.23
N ASN A 132 -20.19 16.58 21.78
CA ASN A 132 -19.17 15.77 22.43
C ASN A 132 -18.09 15.29 21.43
N TYR A 133 -18.46 14.90 20.21
CA TYR A 133 -17.50 14.53 19.17
C TYR A 133 -16.61 15.72 18.77
N PHE A 134 -17.17 16.91 18.60
CA PHE A 134 -16.36 18.11 18.35
C PHE A 134 -15.43 18.45 19.52
N THR A 135 -15.88 18.27 20.74
CA THR A 135 -15.04 18.46 21.92
C THR A 135 -13.88 17.47 21.95
N THR A 136 -14.16 16.20 21.67
CA THR A 136 -13.13 15.15 21.57
C THR A 136 -12.12 15.46 20.47
N LEU A 137 -12.56 15.89 19.28
CA LEU A 137 -11.69 16.32 18.20
C LEU A 137 -10.71 17.41 18.67
N ARG A 138 -11.21 18.46 19.32
CA ARG A 138 -10.35 19.54 19.83
C ARG A 138 -9.28 19.04 20.80
N TYR A 139 -9.61 18.12 21.71
CA TYR A 139 -8.62 17.54 22.62
C TYR A 139 -7.60 16.66 21.90
N ILE A 140 -8.02 15.94 20.87
CA ILE A 140 -7.09 15.15 20.03
C ILE A 140 -6.12 16.07 19.29
N GLU A 141 -6.61 17.16 18.67
CA GLU A 141 -5.76 18.16 18.00
C GLU A 141 -4.73 18.77 18.97
N GLU A 142 -5.16 19.11 20.18
CA GLU A 142 -4.29 19.65 21.23
C GLU A 142 -3.24 18.62 21.65
N TYR A 143 -3.62 17.36 21.86
CA TYR A 143 -2.71 16.26 22.19
C TYR A 143 -1.68 16.02 21.10
N LEU A 144 -2.11 15.95 19.83
CA LEU A 144 -1.21 15.80 18.68
C LEU A 144 -0.18 16.93 18.65
N LYS A 145 -0.62 18.16 18.82
CA LYS A 145 0.24 19.36 18.78
C LYS A 145 1.21 19.42 19.96
N VAL A 146 0.72 19.24 21.18
CA VAL A 146 1.51 19.45 22.41
C VAL A 146 2.42 18.27 22.72
N LYS A 147 1.91 17.03 22.64
CA LYS A 147 2.65 15.82 23.05
C LYS A 147 3.39 15.17 21.89
N LEU A 148 2.76 15.04 20.72
CA LEU A 148 3.35 14.37 19.59
C LEU A 148 4.06 15.31 18.61
N LYS A 149 3.88 16.64 18.75
CA LYS A 149 4.46 17.69 17.90
C LYS A 149 4.19 17.46 16.41
N THR A 150 3.00 16.98 16.09
CA THR A 150 2.51 16.76 14.74
C THR A 150 1.14 17.41 14.55
N SER A 151 0.76 17.69 13.30
CA SER A 151 -0.57 18.22 12.97
C SER A 151 -1.62 17.12 12.82
N ASP A 152 -1.22 15.88 12.50
CA ASP A 152 -2.11 14.74 12.29
C ASP A 152 -1.32 13.43 12.33
N ILE A 153 -1.99 12.29 12.40
CA ILE A 153 -1.41 10.95 12.30
C ILE A 153 -2.29 10.04 11.44
N TYR A 154 -1.67 9.05 10.80
CA TYR A 154 -2.40 8.03 10.05
C TYR A 154 -3.07 7.03 10.98
N LEU A 155 -4.24 6.50 10.60
CA LEU A 155 -4.95 5.47 11.38
C LEU A 155 -4.08 4.22 11.60
N SER A 156 -3.20 3.90 10.67
CA SER A 156 -2.23 2.79 10.79
C SER A 156 -1.18 2.99 11.89
N GLN A 157 -1.02 4.22 12.39
CA GLN A 157 -0.10 4.56 13.49
C GLN A 157 -0.77 4.50 14.87
N LEU A 158 -2.11 4.38 14.92
CA LEU A 158 -2.84 4.21 16.15
C LEU A 158 -2.50 2.87 16.78
N ASN A 159 -2.13 2.90 18.03
CA ASN A 159 -1.83 1.71 18.83
C ASN A 159 -2.33 1.90 20.27
N TYR A 160 -2.25 0.84 21.07
CA TYR A 160 -2.70 0.87 22.45
C TYR A 160 -2.02 1.99 23.26
N LYS A 161 -0.71 2.21 23.04
CA LYS A 161 0.04 3.26 23.72
C LYS A 161 -0.54 4.66 23.43
N PHE A 162 -0.92 4.94 22.17
CA PHE A 162 -1.55 6.21 21.81
C PHE A 162 -2.82 6.45 22.63
N ILE A 163 -3.67 5.44 22.76
CA ILE A 163 -4.94 5.56 23.53
C ILE A 163 -4.64 5.83 25.00
N THR A 164 -3.70 5.08 25.59
CA THR A 164 -3.35 5.25 27.02
C THR A 164 -2.70 6.62 27.29
N ASP A 165 -1.78 7.06 26.43
CA ASP A 165 -1.12 8.35 26.57
C ASP A 165 -2.12 9.52 26.38
N PHE A 166 -3.09 9.38 25.48
CA PHE A 166 -4.18 10.35 25.31
C PHE A 166 -5.09 10.38 26.55
N GLU A 167 -5.45 9.22 27.11
CA GLU A 167 -6.24 9.17 28.35
C GLU A 167 -5.54 9.87 29.51
N ILE A 168 -4.23 9.66 29.68
CA ILE A 168 -3.41 10.34 30.68
C ILE A 168 -3.42 11.86 30.44
N PHE A 169 -3.27 12.28 29.17
CA PHE A 169 -3.32 13.71 28.81
C PHE A 169 -4.66 14.37 29.18
N MET A 170 -5.77 13.66 29.00
CA MET A 170 -7.10 14.14 29.31
C MET A 170 -7.36 14.29 30.83
N LYS A 171 -6.60 13.59 31.68
CA LYS A 171 -6.72 13.61 33.13
C LYS A 171 -5.77 14.63 33.79
N ALA A 172 -4.86 15.20 33.04
CA ALA A 172 -3.86 16.16 33.53
C ALA A 172 -4.35 17.60 33.43
#